data_e76bac2284bab7672b1ea826a909292f
#
_entry.id   e76bac2284bab7672b1ea826a909292f
#
_cell.length_a   1.000
_cell.length_b   1.000
_cell.length_c   1.000
_cell.angle_alpha   90.00
_cell.angle_beta   90.00
_cell.angle_gamma   90.00
#
_symmetry.space_group_name_H-M   'P 1'
#
loop_
_entity.id
_entity.type
_entity.pdbx_description
1 polymer ?
#
loop_
_entity_poly.entity_id
_entity_poly.type
_entity_poly.pdbx_seq_one_letter_code
_entity_poly.pdbx_strand_id
1 'polypeptide(L)'
;MSKKVVVIGAGFAGLAAACCLAKAGYQVTVLEKNGVPGGRARQYSADGFVFDMGPSWYWMPDVFEQFFAHFGKKTSDYYQLQRLDPSYSIFFGEDEVMHVPANMEELFAMFERYEPGSSRNLKKFLEEAKYKYEVGMADFVNKPSHSMLEFVDLRLIKSMFRLQMFTSMSTHVRQLFNNRQLIELLEFPVLFLGATPAKTPAMYSLMNYADMALGTWYPEGGMYKIVEAMVSLARELGVDLQLNQEVKQILSANGLATKVITQDREYTADAVVGGADYHHLDQQVLTPEQ
;
A
#
# COMPACT_ATOMS: atom_id res chain seq x y z
N MET A 1 23.69 25.01 -8.33
CA MET A 1 22.41 24.67 -9.02
C MET A 1 21.84 23.45 -8.32
N SER A 2 20.52 23.38 -8.11
CA SER A 2 19.89 22.18 -7.56
C SER A 2 19.97 21.05 -8.58
N LYS A 3 20.22 19.82 -8.10
CA LYS A 3 20.26 18.64 -8.98
C LYS A 3 18.88 18.34 -9.55
N LYS A 4 18.85 17.90 -10.79
CA LYS A 4 17.64 17.51 -11.53
C LYS A 4 17.38 16.03 -11.34
N VAL A 5 16.19 15.68 -10.85
CA VAL A 5 15.76 14.30 -10.68
C VAL A 5 14.53 14.04 -11.54
N VAL A 6 14.58 12.99 -12.33
CA VAL A 6 13.42 12.49 -13.06
C VAL A 6 12.84 11.28 -12.35
N VAL A 7 11.54 11.32 -12.08
CA VAL A 7 10.77 10.20 -11.49
C VAL A 7 9.91 9.59 -12.58
N ILE A 8 10.02 8.29 -12.79
CA ILE A 8 9.25 7.56 -13.81
C ILE A 8 8.02 6.94 -13.17
N GLY A 9 6.85 7.40 -13.59
CA GLY A 9 5.55 6.95 -13.11
C GLY A 9 4.96 7.79 -11.98
N ALA A 10 3.69 8.18 -12.15
CA ALA A 10 2.90 8.96 -11.19
C ALA A 10 1.92 8.08 -10.37
N GLY A 11 2.35 6.87 -9.98
CA GLY A 11 1.68 6.06 -8.96
C GLY A 11 2.03 6.55 -7.55
N PHE A 12 1.49 5.91 -6.51
CA PHE A 12 1.75 6.30 -5.11
C PHE A 12 3.26 6.38 -4.79
N ALA A 13 4.04 5.38 -5.18
CA ALA A 13 5.47 5.35 -4.92
C ALA A 13 6.21 6.50 -5.61
N GLY A 14 5.91 6.75 -6.90
CA GLY A 14 6.53 7.84 -7.67
C GLY A 14 6.16 9.21 -7.14
N LEU A 15 4.88 9.45 -6.84
CA LEU A 15 4.42 10.72 -6.26
C LEU A 15 5.03 10.96 -4.86
N ALA A 16 5.08 9.93 -4.01
CA ALA A 16 5.69 10.05 -2.70
C ALA A 16 7.20 10.37 -2.79
N ALA A 17 7.93 9.66 -3.65
CA ALA A 17 9.35 9.94 -3.90
C ALA A 17 9.57 11.35 -4.43
N ALA A 18 8.74 11.80 -5.38
CA ALA A 18 8.81 13.13 -5.94
C ALA A 18 8.60 14.22 -4.86
N CYS A 19 7.59 14.06 -4.00
CA CYS A 19 7.35 14.99 -2.89
C CYS A 19 8.55 15.05 -1.93
N CYS A 20 9.10 13.89 -1.53
CA CYS A 20 10.26 13.83 -0.64
C CYS A 20 11.50 14.50 -1.26
N LEU A 21 11.77 14.25 -2.53
CA LEU A 21 12.90 14.84 -3.25
C LEU A 21 12.73 16.36 -3.40
N ALA A 22 11.53 16.83 -3.76
CA ALA A 22 11.27 18.26 -3.87
C ALA A 22 11.43 18.97 -2.51
N LYS A 23 10.92 18.37 -1.41
CA LYS A 23 11.16 18.88 -0.05
C LYS A 23 12.66 18.95 0.30
N ALA A 24 13.47 18.00 -0.21
CA ALA A 24 14.90 18.00 -0.01
C ALA A 24 15.66 19.02 -0.91
N GLY A 25 14.95 19.81 -1.72
CA GLY A 25 15.51 20.88 -2.54
C GLY A 25 15.97 20.46 -3.94
N TYR A 26 15.59 19.26 -4.40
CA TYR A 26 15.85 18.83 -5.77
C TYR A 26 14.85 19.45 -6.74
N GLN A 27 15.26 19.66 -7.99
CA GLN A 27 14.36 19.98 -9.10
C GLN A 27 13.77 18.67 -9.65
N VAL A 28 12.49 18.42 -9.42
CA VAL A 28 11.86 17.13 -9.71
C VAL A 28 10.90 17.25 -10.88
N THR A 29 11.05 16.37 -11.88
CA THR A 29 10.09 16.14 -12.96
C THR A 29 9.56 14.73 -12.87
N VAL A 30 8.25 14.54 -12.84
CA VAL A 30 7.57 13.23 -12.90
C VAL A 30 7.06 13.00 -14.30
N LEU A 31 7.40 11.86 -14.91
CA LEU A 31 6.95 11.45 -16.24
C LEU A 31 5.95 10.31 -16.10
N GLU A 32 4.71 10.54 -16.52
CA GLU A 32 3.62 9.54 -16.51
C GLU A 32 3.17 9.24 -17.94
N LYS A 33 3.11 7.97 -18.30
CA LYS A 33 2.74 7.52 -19.65
C LYS A 33 1.26 7.77 -19.98
N ASN A 34 0.39 7.76 -18.98
CA ASN A 34 -1.04 7.94 -19.16
C ASN A 34 -1.43 9.43 -19.10
N GLY A 35 -2.62 9.75 -19.59
CA GLY A 35 -3.22 11.08 -19.47
C GLY A 35 -3.71 11.43 -18.06
N VAL A 36 -3.64 10.48 -17.12
CA VAL A 36 -4.05 10.65 -15.72
C VAL A 36 -3.02 9.99 -14.78
N PRO A 37 -2.69 10.61 -13.64
CA PRO A 37 -1.82 10.00 -12.62
C PRO A 37 -2.55 8.90 -11.84
N GLY A 38 -1.84 8.23 -10.92
CA GLY A 38 -2.41 7.26 -9.98
C GLY A 38 -1.97 5.82 -10.21
N GLY A 39 -1.39 5.49 -11.37
CA GLY A 39 -0.90 4.13 -11.63
C GLY A 39 -2.02 3.09 -11.47
N ARG A 40 -1.87 2.17 -10.51
CA ARG A 40 -2.88 1.15 -10.20
C ARG A 40 -4.09 1.67 -9.40
N ALA A 41 -4.03 2.90 -8.87
CA ALA A 41 -5.13 3.57 -8.20
C ALA A 41 -5.81 4.62 -9.09
N ARG A 42 -5.79 4.41 -10.42
CA ARG A 42 -6.46 5.29 -11.38
C ARG A 42 -7.97 5.17 -11.29
N GLN A 43 -8.64 6.16 -11.83
CA GLN A 43 -10.07 6.19 -12.03
C GLN A 43 -10.39 5.95 -13.50
N TYR A 44 -11.50 5.28 -13.77
CA TYR A 44 -12.07 5.10 -15.10
C TYR A 44 -13.45 5.74 -15.15
N SER A 45 -13.72 6.50 -16.19
CA SER A 45 -15.03 7.12 -16.41
C SER A 45 -15.54 6.78 -17.80
N ALA A 46 -16.78 6.31 -17.88
CA ALA A 46 -17.48 6.03 -19.13
C ALA A 46 -18.99 6.22 -18.95
N ASP A 47 -19.64 6.81 -19.93
CA ASP A 47 -21.11 6.98 -20.00
C ASP A 47 -21.75 7.59 -18.74
N GLY A 48 -21.03 8.51 -18.08
CA GLY A 48 -21.49 9.15 -16.83
C GLY A 48 -21.22 8.34 -15.56
N PHE A 49 -20.67 7.14 -15.67
CA PHE A 49 -20.24 6.32 -14.54
C PHE A 49 -18.77 6.52 -14.23
N VAL A 50 -18.43 6.40 -12.95
CA VAL A 50 -17.07 6.54 -12.44
C VAL A 50 -16.70 5.31 -11.63
N PHE A 51 -15.54 4.73 -11.92
CA PHE A 51 -15.04 3.52 -11.28
C PHE A 51 -13.62 3.73 -10.74
N ASP A 52 -13.40 3.39 -9.48
CA ASP A 52 -12.05 3.21 -8.96
C ASP A 52 -11.46 1.91 -9.55
N MET A 53 -10.28 1.99 -10.18
CA MET A 53 -9.71 0.86 -10.94
C MET A 53 -8.81 -0.05 -10.12
N GLY A 54 -8.69 0.13 -8.85
CA GLY A 54 -7.75 -0.60 -8.02
C GLY A 54 -8.24 -0.80 -6.61
N PRO A 55 -7.65 -0.11 -5.62
CA PRO A 55 -8.07 -0.27 -4.24
C PRO A 55 -9.52 0.15 -4.05
N SER A 56 -10.29 -0.68 -3.33
CA SER A 56 -11.70 -0.44 -3.01
C SER A 56 -11.91 -0.07 -1.55
N TRP A 57 -10.91 -0.31 -0.71
CA TRP A 57 -10.91 0.00 0.72
C TRP A 57 -9.67 0.80 1.10
N TYR A 58 -9.87 1.75 2.00
CA TYR A 58 -8.82 2.55 2.59
C TYR A 58 -8.46 1.96 3.96
N TRP A 59 -7.40 1.19 3.99
CA TRP A 59 -6.82 0.65 5.21
C TRP A 59 -5.56 1.42 5.61
N MET A 60 -5.14 1.26 6.85
CA MET A 60 -3.91 1.87 7.39
C MET A 60 -3.90 3.41 7.26
N PRO A 61 -4.93 4.11 7.78
CA PRO A 61 -5.02 5.56 7.67
C PRO A 61 -3.83 6.29 8.29
N ASP A 62 -3.20 5.69 9.29
CA ASP A 62 -2.00 6.19 9.95
C ASP A 62 -0.80 6.32 9.00
N VAL A 63 -0.66 5.44 8.00
CA VAL A 63 0.42 5.52 7.00
C VAL A 63 0.29 6.75 6.12
N PHE A 64 -0.92 7.03 5.65
CA PHE A 64 -1.19 8.24 4.86
C PHE A 64 -1.06 9.50 5.71
N GLU A 65 -1.54 9.47 6.96
CA GLU A 65 -1.39 10.61 7.87
C GLU A 65 0.09 10.91 8.15
N GLN A 66 0.93 9.89 8.36
CA GLN A 66 2.38 10.05 8.51
C GLN A 66 3.02 10.62 7.24
N PHE A 67 2.58 10.20 6.05
CA PHE A 67 3.08 10.76 4.80
C PHE A 67 2.80 12.26 4.71
N PHE A 68 1.56 12.71 4.91
CA PHE A 68 1.21 14.13 4.87
C PHE A 68 1.86 14.92 6.01
N ALA A 69 1.93 14.35 7.22
CA ALA A 69 2.58 14.97 8.38
C ALA A 69 4.07 15.25 8.15
N HIS A 70 4.76 14.40 7.35
CA HIS A 70 6.13 14.66 6.93
C HIS A 70 6.28 16.03 6.23
N PHE A 71 5.23 16.53 5.59
CA PHE A 71 5.19 17.83 4.90
C PHE A 71 4.51 18.93 5.73
N GLY A 72 4.17 18.66 7.00
CA GLY A 72 3.44 19.59 7.86
C GLY A 72 1.96 19.74 7.50
N LYS A 73 1.40 18.73 6.83
CA LYS A 73 0.01 18.66 6.39
C LYS A 73 -0.71 17.51 7.08
N LYS A 74 -2.04 17.47 6.94
CA LYS A 74 -2.91 16.36 7.36
C LYS A 74 -3.65 15.81 6.15
N THR A 75 -4.07 14.56 6.21
CA THR A 75 -4.95 13.99 5.19
C THR A 75 -6.23 14.81 5.02
N SER A 76 -6.78 15.30 6.13
CA SER A 76 -7.99 16.15 6.16
C SER A 76 -7.85 17.51 5.49
N ASP A 77 -6.63 17.97 5.18
CA ASP A 77 -6.41 19.19 4.38
C ASP A 77 -6.76 18.95 2.89
N TYR A 78 -6.87 17.70 2.45
CA TYR A 78 -7.07 17.32 1.06
C TYR A 78 -8.35 16.51 0.83
N TYR A 79 -8.71 15.58 1.73
CA TYR A 79 -9.92 14.76 1.61
C TYR A 79 -10.45 14.34 2.98
N GLN A 80 -11.73 13.98 3.04
CA GLN A 80 -12.36 13.48 4.25
C GLN A 80 -12.51 11.96 4.16
N LEU A 81 -12.33 11.26 5.29
CA LEU A 81 -12.51 9.82 5.40
C LEU A 81 -13.82 9.52 6.12
N GLN A 82 -14.62 8.64 5.52
CA GLN A 82 -15.80 8.06 6.16
C GLN A 82 -15.46 6.64 6.62
N ARG A 83 -15.70 6.35 7.91
CA ARG A 83 -15.66 4.98 8.42
C ARG A 83 -16.85 4.22 7.87
N LEU A 84 -16.59 3.05 7.27
CA LEU A 84 -17.67 2.20 6.77
C LEU A 84 -18.25 1.36 7.91
N ASP A 85 -19.60 1.31 7.97
CA ASP A 85 -20.34 0.44 8.87
C ASP A 85 -21.63 -0.05 8.17
N PRO A 86 -21.76 -1.35 7.87
CA PRO A 86 -20.72 -2.39 8.07
C PRO A 86 -19.45 -2.08 7.28
N SER A 87 -18.30 -2.54 7.80
CA SER A 87 -17.02 -2.40 7.12
C SER A 87 -17.06 -2.98 5.71
N TYR A 88 -17.71 -4.16 5.59
CA TYR A 88 -18.05 -4.82 4.32
C TYR A 88 -19.01 -5.97 4.60
N SER A 89 -19.52 -6.58 3.52
CA SER A 89 -20.40 -7.75 3.58
C SER A 89 -19.79 -8.90 2.79
N ILE A 90 -19.88 -10.10 3.33
CA ILE A 90 -19.44 -11.34 2.68
C ILE A 90 -20.66 -12.17 2.35
N PHE A 91 -20.79 -12.59 1.11
CA PHE A 91 -21.87 -13.43 0.62
C PHE A 91 -21.38 -14.88 0.54
N PHE A 92 -21.99 -15.75 1.35
CA PHE A 92 -21.75 -17.20 1.36
C PHE A 92 -22.86 -17.91 0.56
N GLY A 93 -22.80 -17.81 -0.77
CA GLY A 93 -23.89 -18.29 -1.64
C GLY A 93 -25.01 -17.26 -1.81
N GLU A 94 -26.23 -17.75 -2.14
CA GLU A 94 -27.37 -16.88 -2.47
C GLU A 94 -28.12 -16.38 -1.23
N ASP A 95 -28.15 -17.16 -0.15
CA ASP A 95 -29.04 -16.94 0.99
C ASP A 95 -28.35 -16.48 2.27
N GLU A 96 -27.03 -16.44 2.31
CA GLU A 96 -26.29 -16.13 3.54
C GLU A 96 -25.33 -14.97 3.35
N VAL A 97 -25.53 -13.92 4.15
CA VAL A 97 -24.71 -12.70 4.14
C VAL A 97 -24.18 -12.43 5.54
N MET A 98 -22.87 -12.26 5.67
CA MET A 98 -22.22 -11.79 6.87
C MET A 98 -21.89 -10.31 6.73
N HIS A 99 -22.48 -9.47 7.57
CA HIS A 99 -22.13 -8.06 7.70
C HIS A 99 -21.06 -7.91 8.78
N VAL A 100 -19.89 -7.42 8.42
CA VAL A 100 -18.78 -7.23 9.36
C VAL A 100 -18.89 -5.83 9.97
N PRO A 101 -19.24 -5.72 11.27
CA PRO A 101 -19.48 -4.43 11.90
C PRO A 101 -18.18 -3.67 12.14
N ALA A 102 -18.25 -2.34 12.13
CA ALA A 102 -17.13 -1.48 12.44
C ALA A 102 -16.84 -1.40 13.95
N ASN A 103 -17.85 -1.59 14.77
CA ASN A 103 -17.73 -1.57 16.22
C ASN A 103 -17.12 -2.88 16.74
N MET A 104 -16.08 -2.78 17.59
CA MET A 104 -15.36 -3.94 18.13
C MET A 104 -16.23 -4.82 19.04
N GLU A 105 -17.13 -4.25 19.81
CA GLU A 105 -18.03 -5.04 20.70
C GLU A 105 -19.02 -5.84 19.87
N GLU A 106 -19.57 -5.24 18.83
CA GLU A 106 -20.46 -5.91 17.89
C GLU A 106 -19.72 -6.98 17.08
N LEU A 107 -18.46 -6.73 16.72
CA LEU A 107 -17.59 -7.72 16.05
C LEU A 107 -17.35 -8.94 16.96
N PHE A 108 -17.02 -8.74 18.22
CA PHE A 108 -16.90 -9.84 19.19
C PHE A 108 -18.20 -10.59 19.38
N ALA A 109 -19.33 -9.88 19.46
CA ALA A 109 -20.64 -10.51 19.54
C ALA A 109 -21.02 -11.28 18.27
N MET A 110 -20.63 -10.78 17.09
CA MET A 110 -20.79 -11.50 15.83
C MET A 110 -20.01 -12.82 15.85
N PHE A 111 -18.73 -12.79 16.21
CA PHE A 111 -17.93 -14.01 16.32
C PHE A 111 -18.54 -15.02 17.25
N GLU A 112 -18.98 -14.58 18.44
CA GLU A 112 -19.60 -15.45 19.46
C GLU A 112 -20.89 -16.13 18.94
N ARG A 113 -21.67 -15.46 18.06
CA ARG A 113 -22.86 -16.04 17.42
C ARG A 113 -22.52 -17.15 16.41
N TYR A 114 -21.41 -16.98 15.66
CA TYR A 114 -20.97 -17.99 14.69
C TYR A 114 -20.27 -19.18 15.35
N GLU A 115 -19.52 -18.95 16.42
CA GLU A 115 -18.81 -19.99 17.16
C GLU A 115 -18.70 -19.60 18.64
N PRO A 116 -19.40 -20.28 19.56
CA PRO A 116 -19.32 -20.00 20.99
C PRO A 116 -17.87 -20.07 21.52
N GLY A 117 -17.44 -19.04 22.23
CA GLY A 117 -16.07 -18.88 22.76
C GLY A 117 -15.08 -18.25 21.79
N SER A 118 -15.47 -17.98 20.55
CA SER A 118 -14.58 -17.40 19.54
C SER A 118 -14.25 -15.92 19.77
N SER A 119 -15.07 -15.19 20.50
CA SER A 119 -14.77 -13.79 20.87
C SER A 119 -13.46 -13.66 21.64
N ARG A 120 -13.19 -14.60 22.58
CA ARG A 120 -11.93 -14.66 23.30
C ARG A 120 -10.73 -14.97 22.38
N ASN A 121 -10.93 -15.88 21.42
CA ASN A 121 -9.91 -16.25 20.44
C ASN A 121 -9.61 -15.07 19.50
N LEU A 122 -10.64 -14.34 19.07
CA LEU A 122 -10.48 -13.13 18.26
C LEU A 122 -9.68 -12.06 18.99
N LYS A 123 -9.97 -11.82 20.28
CA LYS A 123 -9.20 -10.86 21.09
C LYS A 123 -7.72 -11.21 21.11
N LYS A 124 -7.39 -12.49 21.40
CA LYS A 124 -6.00 -12.98 21.36
C LYS A 124 -5.38 -12.80 19.97
N PHE A 125 -6.08 -13.20 18.93
CA PHE A 125 -5.64 -13.07 17.54
C PHE A 125 -5.31 -11.62 17.16
N LEU A 126 -6.18 -10.67 17.51
CA LEU A 126 -5.97 -9.25 17.24
C LEU A 126 -4.85 -8.62 18.08
N GLU A 127 -4.64 -9.07 19.33
CA GLU A 127 -3.49 -8.64 20.13
C GLU A 127 -2.16 -9.09 19.51
N GLU A 128 -2.09 -10.32 19.01
CA GLU A 128 -0.92 -10.84 18.28
C GLU A 128 -0.75 -10.09 16.95
N ALA A 129 -1.85 -9.83 16.22
CA ALA A 129 -1.85 -9.09 14.96
C ALA A 129 -1.40 -7.64 15.13
N LYS A 130 -1.83 -6.98 16.22
CA LYS A 130 -1.36 -5.64 16.62
C LYS A 130 0.16 -5.61 16.77
N TYR A 131 0.72 -6.53 17.54
CA TYR A 131 2.16 -6.62 17.72
C TYR A 131 2.90 -6.79 16.38
N LYS A 132 2.38 -7.65 15.49
CA LYS A 132 2.95 -7.86 14.16
C LYS A 132 2.87 -6.59 13.31
N TYR A 133 1.78 -5.84 13.41
CA TYR A 133 1.62 -4.56 12.72
C TYR A 133 2.64 -3.53 13.21
N GLU A 134 2.73 -3.31 14.52
CA GLU A 134 3.64 -2.32 15.11
C GLU A 134 5.12 -2.63 14.80
N VAL A 135 5.55 -3.88 14.97
CA VAL A 135 6.92 -4.31 14.66
C VAL A 135 7.17 -4.32 13.14
N GLY A 136 6.19 -4.78 12.35
CA GLY A 136 6.30 -4.80 10.89
C GLY A 136 6.51 -3.40 10.32
N MET A 137 5.73 -2.43 10.77
CA MET A 137 5.84 -1.04 10.33
C MET A 137 7.13 -0.38 10.81
N ALA A 138 7.52 -0.59 12.08
CA ALA A 138 8.70 0.07 12.65
C ALA A 138 10.03 -0.52 12.13
N ASP A 139 10.13 -1.84 12.04
CA ASP A 139 11.41 -2.52 11.84
C ASP A 139 11.64 -3.05 10.43
N PHE A 140 10.57 -3.30 9.65
CA PHE A 140 10.71 -3.90 8.32
C PHE A 140 10.33 -2.95 7.18
N VAL A 141 9.19 -2.26 7.28
CA VAL A 141 8.68 -1.42 6.18
C VAL A 141 9.50 -0.15 6.00
N ASN A 142 9.94 0.46 7.09
CA ASN A 142 10.63 1.75 7.07
C ASN A 142 12.17 1.64 6.99
N LYS A 143 12.72 0.42 6.94
CA LYS A 143 14.17 0.21 6.82
C LYS A 143 14.52 -0.25 5.41
N PRO A 144 15.50 0.39 4.74
CA PRO A 144 16.03 -0.13 3.49
C PRO A 144 16.80 -1.43 3.77
N SER A 145 16.50 -2.48 3.01
CA SER A 145 17.18 -3.79 3.13
C SER A 145 18.35 -3.83 2.16
N HIS A 146 19.52 -3.37 2.57
CA HIS A 146 20.72 -3.35 1.74
C HIS A 146 21.55 -4.63 1.82
N SER A 147 21.42 -5.40 2.91
CA SER A 147 22.20 -6.63 3.13
C SER A 147 21.44 -7.65 3.96
N MET A 148 21.61 -8.92 3.62
CA MET A 148 21.12 -10.05 4.45
C MET A 148 21.73 -10.04 5.88
N LEU A 149 22.88 -9.41 6.07
CA LEU A 149 23.51 -9.29 7.39
C LEU A 149 22.75 -8.37 8.35
N GLU A 150 21.92 -7.47 7.84
CA GLU A 150 21.05 -6.61 8.66
C GLU A 150 19.97 -7.42 9.39
N PHE A 151 19.68 -8.64 8.92
CA PHE A 151 18.74 -9.57 9.53
C PHE A 151 19.37 -10.52 10.55
N VAL A 152 20.69 -10.47 10.79
CA VAL A 152 21.43 -11.31 11.73
C VAL A 152 21.55 -10.66 13.13
N ASP A 153 20.53 -9.97 13.61
CA ASP A 153 20.44 -9.51 14.99
C ASP A 153 19.65 -10.54 15.82
N LEU A 154 20.19 -10.91 16.99
CA LEU A 154 19.51 -11.80 17.95
C LEU A 154 18.11 -11.30 18.35
N ARG A 155 17.87 -10.00 18.33
CA ARG A 155 16.54 -9.40 18.52
C ARG A 155 15.61 -9.72 17.36
N LEU A 156 16.11 -9.63 16.11
CA LEU A 156 15.37 -9.96 14.91
C LEU A 156 15.01 -11.45 14.85
N ILE A 157 15.94 -12.34 15.21
CA ILE A 157 15.68 -13.78 15.24
C ILE A 157 14.57 -14.11 16.26
N LYS A 158 14.60 -13.53 17.47
CA LYS A 158 13.50 -13.66 18.44
C LYS A 158 12.18 -13.09 17.90
N SER A 159 12.25 -11.94 17.21
CA SER A 159 11.07 -11.33 16.58
C SER A 159 10.50 -12.20 15.46
N MET A 160 11.32 -12.87 14.66
CA MET A 160 10.85 -13.77 13.59
C MET A 160 9.97 -14.91 14.11
N PHE A 161 10.33 -15.51 15.24
CA PHE A 161 9.48 -16.54 15.89
C PHE A 161 8.18 -15.95 16.44
N ARG A 162 8.24 -14.79 17.09
CA ARG A 162 7.06 -14.10 17.62
C ARG A 162 6.16 -13.54 16.52
N LEU A 163 6.73 -13.15 15.38
CA LEU A 163 6.02 -12.75 14.19
C LEU A 163 5.40 -13.93 13.44
N GLN A 164 5.68 -15.18 13.86
CA GLN A 164 5.15 -16.40 13.25
C GLN A 164 5.44 -16.50 11.74
N MET A 165 6.68 -16.15 11.35
CA MET A 165 7.11 -16.19 9.94
C MET A 165 7.15 -17.60 9.35
N PHE A 166 7.27 -18.64 10.19
CA PHE A 166 7.37 -20.04 9.79
C PHE A 166 6.05 -20.82 9.93
N THR A 167 4.99 -20.19 10.41
CA THR A 167 3.65 -20.78 10.50
C THR A 167 2.81 -20.17 9.39
N SER A 168 2.01 -20.99 8.67
CA SER A 168 1.11 -20.44 7.65
C SER A 168 -0.10 -19.73 8.28
N MET A 169 -0.66 -18.75 7.57
CA MET A 169 -1.89 -18.06 7.99
C MET A 169 -3.02 -19.05 8.24
N SER A 170 -3.20 -20.01 7.32
CA SER A 170 -4.23 -21.06 7.44
C SER A 170 -4.06 -21.91 8.69
N THR A 171 -2.82 -22.33 8.99
CA THR A 171 -2.53 -23.11 10.22
C THR A 171 -2.84 -22.30 11.47
N HIS A 172 -2.42 -21.04 11.51
CA HIS A 172 -2.61 -20.16 12.65
C HIS A 172 -4.11 -19.89 12.93
N VAL A 173 -4.89 -19.57 11.90
CA VAL A 173 -6.33 -19.30 12.03
C VAL A 173 -7.06 -20.55 12.50
N ARG A 174 -6.78 -21.72 11.92
CA ARG A 174 -7.46 -23.00 12.24
C ARG A 174 -7.06 -23.58 13.61
N GLN A 175 -6.03 -23.08 14.24
CA GLN A 175 -5.73 -23.39 15.65
C GLN A 175 -6.66 -22.65 16.63
N LEU A 176 -7.27 -21.55 16.19
CA LEU A 176 -8.11 -20.68 17.02
C LEU A 176 -9.59 -20.80 16.71
N PHE A 177 -9.95 -21.12 15.45
CA PHE A 177 -11.32 -21.13 14.96
C PHE A 177 -11.63 -22.42 14.20
N ASN A 178 -12.86 -22.91 14.34
CA ASN A 178 -13.37 -24.10 13.64
C ASN A 178 -14.51 -23.76 12.65
N ASN A 179 -15.23 -22.67 12.89
CA ASN A 179 -16.30 -22.24 12.00
C ASN A 179 -15.71 -21.79 10.65
N ARG A 180 -16.23 -22.37 9.56
CA ARG A 180 -15.74 -22.14 8.20
C ARG A 180 -15.79 -20.66 7.81
N GLN A 181 -16.87 -19.98 8.11
CA GLN A 181 -17.09 -18.59 7.70
C GLN A 181 -16.17 -17.62 8.42
N LEU A 182 -15.90 -17.86 9.73
CA LEU A 182 -14.92 -17.10 10.50
C LEU A 182 -13.49 -17.34 9.98
N ILE A 183 -13.17 -18.57 9.57
CA ILE A 183 -11.88 -18.90 8.97
C ILE A 183 -11.72 -18.15 7.64
N GLU A 184 -12.72 -18.21 6.76
CA GLU A 184 -12.69 -17.53 5.46
C GLU A 184 -12.60 -16.00 5.64
N LEU A 185 -13.32 -15.41 6.61
CA LEU A 185 -13.20 -13.99 6.98
C LEU A 185 -11.78 -13.61 7.40
N LEU A 186 -11.10 -14.44 8.20
CA LEU A 186 -9.76 -14.12 8.70
C LEU A 186 -8.67 -14.43 7.67
N GLU A 187 -8.89 -15.36 6.78
CA GLU A 187 -7.94 -15.73 5.71
C GLU A 187 -8.02 -14.83 4.48
N PHE A 188 -9.16 -14.17 4.20
CA PHE A 188 -9.36 -13.45 2.95
C PHE A 188 -8.37 -12.28 2.70
N PRO A 189 -7.86 -11.53 3.70
CA PRO A 189 -6.94 -10.43 3.42
C PRO A 189 -5.63 -10.86 2.72
N VAL A 190 -5.26 -12.14 2.84
CA VAL A 190 -4.11 -12.71 2.15
C VAL A 190 -4.25 -12.69 0.63
N LEU A 191 -5.48 -12.65 0.10
CA LEU A 191 -5.75 -12.57 -1.33
C LEU A 191 -5.16 -11.30 -1.98
N PHE A 192 -5.04 -10.21 -1.24
CA PHE A 192 -4.42 -8.97 -1.72
C PHE A 192 -2.93 -9.12 -2.02
N LEU A 193 -2.29 -10.16 -1.46
CA LEU A 193 -0.90 -10.50 -1.74
C LEU A 193 -0.73 -11.37 -2.99
N GLY A 194 -1.84 -11.78 -3.63
CA GLY A 194 -1.82 -12.72 -4.73
C GLY A 194 -1.39 -14.13 -4.32
N ALA A 195 -1.59 -14.51 -3.05
CA ALA A 195 -1.13 -15.77 -2.47
C ALA A 195 -2.28 -16.51 -1.77
N THR A 196 -2.05 -17.78 -1.43
CA THR A 196 -3.01 -18.58 -0.67
C THR A 196 -2.68 -18.56 0.83
N PRO A 197 -3.66 -18.66 1.74
CA PRO A 197 -3.43 -18.67 3.19
C PRO A 197 -2.49 -19.80 3.65
N ALA A 198 -2.48 -20.94 2.95
CA ALA A 198 -1.61 -22.06 3.26
C ALA A 198 -0.12 -21.81 2.94
N LYS A 199 0.16 -20.89 2.01
CA LYS A 199 1.53 -20.53 1.57
C LYS A 199 2.00 -19.18 2.12
N THR A 200 1.15 -18.45 2.82
CA THR A 200 1.44 -17.14 3.37
C THR A 200 1.78 -17.24 4.85
N PRO A 201 2.87 -16.63 5.34
CA PRO A 201 3.19 -16.59 6.75
C PRO A 201 2.11 -15.94 7.62
N ALA A 202 1.91 -16.45 8.84
CA ALA A 202 0.95 -15.91 9.80
C ALA A 202 1.30 -14.49 10.28
N MET A 203 2.49 -13.99 9.97
CA MET A 203 2.84 -12.58 10.13
C MET A 203 1.82 -11.66 9.45
N TYR A 204 1.29 -12.07 8.30
CA TYR A 204 0.32 -11.27 7.54
C TYR A 204 -1.06 -11.13 8.19
N SER A 205 -1.29 -11.75 9.37
CA SER A 205 -2.45 -11.41 10.21
C SER A 205 -2.44 -9.94 10.67
N LEU A 206 -1.30 -9.24 10.53
CA LEU A 206 -1.23 -7.78 10.69
C LEU A 206 -2.29 -7.03 9.84
N MET A 207 -2.66 -7.60 8.69
CA MET A 207 -3.71 -7.04 7.82
C MET A 207 -5.09 -7.10 8.48
N ASN A 208 -5.36 -8.15 9.28
CA ASN A 208 -6.61 -8.23 10.04
C ASN A 208 -6.69 -7.16 11.14
N TYR A 209 -5.54 -6.79 11.74
CA TYR A 209 -5.49 -5.67 12.67
C TYR A 209 -5.76 -4.34 11.95
N ALA A 210 -5.16 -4.14 10.78
CA ALA A 210 -5.38 -2.96 9.96
C ALA A 210 -6.87 -2.84 9.54
N ASP A 211 -7.51 -3.96 9.16
CA ASP A 211 -8.90 -4.03 8.79
C ASP A 211 -9.84 -3.81 10.00
N MET A 212 -9.80 -4.72 10.97
CA MET A 212 -10.80 -4.81 12.03
C MET A 212 -10.61 -3.75 13.12
N ALA A 213 -9.35 -3.48 13.53
CA ALA A 213 -9.06 -2.58 14.62
C ALA A 213 -8.82 -1.13 14.17
N LEU A 214 -8.00 -0.89 13.13
CA LEU A 214 -7.79 0.44 12.56
C LEU A 214 -8.96 0.85 11.65
N GLY A 215 -9.58 -0.13 11.04
CA GLY A 215 -10.84 -0.03 10.33
C GLY A 215 -10.76 0.12 8.84
N THR A 216 -11.89 -0.12 8.23
CA THR A 216 -12.12 0.06 6.81
C THR A 216 -12.79 1.40 6.58
N TRP A 217 -12.13 2.24 5.78
CA TRP A 217 -12.55 3.61 5.48
C TRP A 217 -12.76 3.79 3.98
N TYR A 218 -13.39 4.90 3.62
CA TYR A 218 -13.52 5.30 2.23
C TYR A 218 -13.41 6.84 2.12
N PRO A 219 -12.63 7.38 1.18
CA PRO A 219 -12.58 8.81 0.97
C PRO A 219 -13.86 9.34 0.35
N GLU A 220 -14.41 10.43 0.87
CA GLU A 220 -15.54 11.10 0.24
C GLU A 220 -15.18 11.52 -1.20
N GLY A 221 -15.95 11.04 -2.18
CA GLY A 221 -15.71 11.25 -3.60
C GLY A 221 -14.81 10.21 -4.28
N GLY A 222 -14.49 9.09 -3.62
CA GLY A 222 -13.80 7.93 -4.21
C GLY A 222 -12.34 7.79 -3.82
N MET A 223 -11.78 6.59 -4.08
CA MET A 223 -10.38 6.27 -3.75
C MET A 223 -9.37 7.16 -4.51
N TYR A 224 -9.76 7.65 -5.68
CA TYR A 224 -8.91 8.54 -6.48
C TYR A 224 -8.58 9.87 -5.78
N LYS A 225 -9.35 10.27 -4.76
CA LYS A 225 -9.06 11.47 -3.94
C LYS A 225 -7.67 11.42 -3.29
N ILE A 226 -7.16 10.24 -2.99
CA ILE A 226 -5.80 10.06 -2.48
C ILE A 226 -4.76 10.49 -3.53
N VAL A 227 -4.97 10.11 -4.79
CA VAL A 227 -4.09 10.49 -5.90
C VAL A 227 -4.14 11.99 -6.12
N GLU A 228 -5.34 12.58 -6.14
CA GLU A 228 -5.52 14.04 -6.27
C GLU A 228 -4.80 14.80 -5.15
N ALA A 229 -4.88 14.31 -3.91
CA ALA A 229 -4.19 14.89 -2.77
C ALA A 229 -2.67 14.85 -2.93
N MET A 230 -2.11 13.69 -3.32
CA MET A 230 -0.67 13.56 -3.54
C MET A 230 -0.18 14.42 -4.70
N VAL A 231 -0.96 14.54 -5.77
CA VAL A 231 -0.66 15.44 -6.91
C VAL A 231 -0.71 16.90 -6.47
N SER A 232 -1.69 17.28 -5.67
CA SER A 232 -1.79 18.64 -5.12
C SER A 232 -0.57 19.00 -4.28
N LEU A 233 -0.21 18.10 -3.36
CA LEU A 233 1.00 18.26 -2.54
C LEU A 233 2.28 18.35 -3.41
N ALA A 234 2.42 17.49 -4.41
CA ALA A 234 3.56 17.52 -5.32
C ALA A 234 3.68 18.87 -6.04
N ARG A 235 2.55 19.43 -6.52
CA ARG A 235 2.49 20.74 -7.15
C ARG A 235 2.82 21.87 -6.17
N GLU A 236 2.32 21.83 -4.94
CA GLU A 236 2.67 22.78 -3.87
C GLU A 236 4.16 22.81 -3.59
N LEU A 237 4.83 21.65 -3.72
CA LEU A 237 6.28 21.52 -3.55
C LEU A 237 7.10 21.87 -4.81
N GLY A 238 6.45 22.28 -5.90
CA GLY A 238 7.10 22.66 -7.15
C GLY A 238 7.52 21.49 -8.05
N VAL A 239 6.94 20.31 -7.88
CA VAL A 239 7.15 19.16 -8.77
C VAL A 239 6.51 19.42 -10.13
N ASP A 240 7.27 19.24 -11.20
CA ASP A 240 6.80 19.30 -12.59
C ASP A 240 6.24 17.93 -13.00
N LEU A 241 4.90 17.81 -13.10
CA LEU A 241 4.21 16.58 -13.49
C LEU A 241 3.83 16.64 -14.97
N GLN A 242 4.47 15.78 -15.76
CA GLN A 242 4.26 15.64 -17.21
C GLN A 242 3.50 14.35 -17.50
N LEU A 243 2.26 14.49 -18.00
CA LEU A 243 1.40 13.38 -18.44
C LEU A 243 1.62 13.08 -19.93
N ASN A 244 1.20 11.89 -20.38
CA ASN A 244 1.40 11.40 -21.74
C ASN A 244 2.87 11.37 -22.15
N GLN A 245 3.77 11.12 -21.18
CA GLN A 245 5.21 11.03 -21.38
C GLN A 245 5.67 9.62 -21.03
N GLU A 246 5.57 8.70 -21.97
CA GLU A 246 6.06 7.34 -21.82
C GLU A 246 7.58 7.31 -21.96
N VAL A 247 8.28 6.92 -20.89
CA VAL A 247 9.71 6.75 -20.90
C VAL A 247 10.07 5.50 -21.72
N LYS A 248 10.94 5.68 -22.70
CA LYS A 248 11.41 4.63 -23.60
C LYS A 248 12.84 4.17 -23.27
N GLN A 249 13.69 5.08 -22.77
CA GLN A 249 15.07 4.76 -22.46
C GLN A 249 15.66 5.72 -21.43
N ILE A 250 16.59 5.21 -20.62
CA ILE A 250 17.47 5.98 -19.77
C ILE A 250 18.87 5.95 -20.40
N LEU A 251 19.48 7.10 -20.62
CA LEU A 251 20.87 7.19 -21.08
C LEU A 251 21.79 7.39 -19.89
N SER A 252 22.91 6.66 -19.88
CA SER A 252 23.95 6.79 -18.89
C SER A 252 25.32 7.11 -19.55
N ALA A 253 26.16 7.80 -18.81
CA ALA A 253 27.56 8.01 -19.16
C ALA A 253 28.42 7.84 -17.91
N ASN A 254 29.47 7.05 -17.99
CA ASN A 254 30.38 6.76 -16.87
C ASN A 254 29.63 6.20 -15.61
N GLY A 255 28.60 5.34 -15.81
CA GLY A 255 27.81 4.75 -14.74
C GLY A 255 26.80 5.70 -14.08
N LEU A 256 26.57 6.89 -14.61
CA LEU A 256 25.61 7.87 -14.10
C LEU A 256 24.51 8.14 -15.14
N ALA A 257 23.26 8.20 -14.70
CA ALA A 257 22.17 8.62 -15.56
C ALA A 257 22.38 10.08 -15.99
N THR A 258 22.17 10.37 -17.28
CA THR A 258 22.34 11.70 -17.86
C THR A 258 21.10 12.25 -18.51
N LYS A 259 20.26 11.37 -19.08
CA LYS A 259 19.03 11.75 -19.77
C LYS A 259 17.98 10.65 -19.66
N VAL A 260 16.72 11.07 -19.73
CA VAL A 260 15.54 10.20 -19.91
C VAL A 260 14.90 10.57 -21.23
N ILE A 261 14.66 9.56 -22.06
CA ILE A 261 14.07 9.71 -23.40
C ILE A 261 12.62 9.25 -23.35
N THR A 262 11.72 10.10 -23.79
CA THR A 262 10.33 9.75 -24.09
C THR A 262 10.12 9.68 -25.60
N GLN A 263 8.90 9.44 -26.04
CA GLN A 263 8.60 9.40 -27.48
C GLN A 263 8.88 10.73 -28.16
N ASP A 264 8.62 11.86 -27.48
CA ASP A 264 8.63 13.19 -28.07
C ASP A 264 9.69 14.14 -27.52
N ARG A 265 10.34 13.78 -26.39
CA ARG A 265 11.24 14.69 -25.66
C ARG A 265 12.39 14.00 -24.99
N GLU A 266 13.43 14.77 -24.69
CA GLU A 266 14.57 14.41 -23.85
C GLU A 266 14.55 15.25 -22.56
N TYR A 267 14.79 14.60 -21.42
CA TYR A 267 14.91 15.23 -20.10
C TYR A 267 16.30 14.99 -19.55
N THR A 268 17.05 16.07 -19.27
CA THR A 268 18.34 15.93 -18.56
C THR A 268 18.09 15.55 -17.10
N ALA A 269 18.87 14.61 -16.59
CA ALA A 269 18.74 14.13 -15.22
C ALA A 269 20.11 13.89 -14.60
N ASP A 270 20.31 14.33 -13.36
CA ASP A 270 21.44 13.98 -12.51
C ASP A 270 21.20 12.67 -11.76
N ALA A 271 19.92 12.28 -11.62
CA ALA A 271 19.48 11.01 -11.09
C ALA A 271 18.09 10.65 -11.63
N VAL A 272 17.80 9.35 -11.66
CA VAL A 272 16.47 8.82 -12.07
C VAL A 272 15.93 7.92 -10.98
N VAL A 273 14.64 8.07 -10.66
CA VAL A 273 13.92 7.22 -9.71
C VAL A 273 12.84 6.44 -10.44
N GLY A 274 12.90 5.13 -10.36
CA GLY A 274 11.89 4.23 -10.94
C GLY A 274 10.70 4.07 -10.02
N GLY A 275 9.60 4.76 -10.27
CA GLY A 275 8.31 4.59 -9.61
C GLY A 275 7.33 3.68 -10.37
N ALA A 276 7.75 3.15 -11.53
CA ALA A 276 7.01 2.19 -12.33
C ALA A 276 7.34 0.74 -11.92
N ASP A 277 6.67 -0.22 -12.58
CA ASP A 277 6.94 -1.64 -12.34
C ASP A 277 8.41 -2.00 -12.61
N TYR A 278 9.03 -2.68 -11.63
CA TYR A 278 10.47 -2.99 -11.70
C TYR A 278 10.84 -3.83 -12.94
N HIS A 279 10.05 -4.87 -13.24
CA HIS A 279 10.30 -5.71 -14.40
C HIS A 279 10.22 -4.92 -15.71
N HIS A 280 9.26 -3.99 -15.82
CA HIS A 280 9.15 -3.12 -16.99
C HIS A 280 10.38 -2.20 -17.12
N LEU A 281 10.84 -1.60 -16.04
CA LEU A 281 12.02 -0.73 -16.06
C LEU A 281 13.27 -1.52 -16.44
N ASP A 282 13.49 -2.67 -15.81
CA ASP A 282 14.66 -3.53 -16.03
C ASP A 282 14.72 -4.09 -17.47
N GLN A 283 13.58 -4.58 -17.99
CA GLN A 283 13.55 -5.27 -19.27
C GLN A 283 13.30 -4.39 -20.50
N GLN A 284 12.73 -3.18 -20.31
CA GLN A 284 12.28 -2.36 -21.44
C GLN A 284 12.84 -0.95 -21.47
N VAL A 285 13.33 -0.43 -20.34
CA VAL A 285 13.80 0.95 -20.25
C VAL A 285 15.31 1.04 -20.06
N LEU A 286 15.90 0.12 -19.29
CA LEU A 286 17.34 -0.02 -19.12
C LEU A 286 17.93 -0.85 -20.27
N THR A 287 19.19 -0.57 -20.63
CA THR A 287 19.94 -1.42 -21.56
C THR A 287 20.62 -2.55 -20.80
N PRO A 288 20.97 -3.68 -21.47
CA PRO A 288 21.67 -4.80 -20.81
C PRO A 288 23.01 -4.42 -20.15
N GLU A 289 23.55 -3.27 -20.48
CA GLU A 289 24.80 -2.75 -19.93
C GLU A 289 24.60 -1.88 -18.67
N GLN A 290 23.37 -1.55 -18.35
CA GLN A 290 22.95 -0.73 -17.22
C GLN A 290 22.39 -1.58 -16.07
#